data_b6a0891359abc1d68086212bd8492e24
#
_entry.id   b6a0891359abc1d68086212bd8492e24
#
_cell.length_a   1.000
_cell.length_b   1.000
_cell.length_c   1.000
_cell.angle_alpha   90.00
_cell.angle_beta   90.00
_cell.angle_gamma   90.00
#
_symmetry.space_group_name_H-M   'P 1'
#
loop_
_entity.id
_entity.type
_entity.pdbx_description
1 polymer ?
#
loop_
_entity_poly.entity_id
_entity_poly.type
_entity_poly.pdbx_seq_one_letter_code
_entity_poly.pdbx_strand_id
1 'polypeptide(L)'
;MIYWLTGQPGSGKTTLAKAIIKERFFRDWFHIDGDDIRELFDNKDYSKEGRMKNVLLAQQLAQYLHSKDKDVIVSLVSPYKEQREAFKEKMGDMIKEVYVHTSEVRGRENFFVEDYEQPTENYADICTDNILVDECINKLFSPSLK
;
A
#
# COMPACT_ATOMS: atom_id res chain seq x y z
N MET A 1 -11.36 6.71 -4.47
CA MET A 1 -9.88 6.86 -4.38
C MET A 1 -9.26 5.55 -3.92
N ILE A 2 -8.18 5.16 -4.55
CA ILE A 2 -7.38 4.00 -4.14
C ILE A 2 -6.09 4.53 -3.51
N TYR A 3 -5.84 4.15 -2.26
CA TYR A 3 -4.57 4.45 -1.58
C TYR A 3 -3.72 3.18 -1.58
N TRP A 4 -2.64 3.22 -2.34
CA TRP A 4 -1.77 2.07 -2.54
C TRP A 4 -0.51 2.20 -1.68
N LEU A 5 -0.48 1.50 -0.54
CA LEU A 5 0.65 1.54 0.38
C LEU A 5 1.65 0.45 0.00
N THR A 6 2.85 0.85 -0.35
CA THR A 6 3.95 -0.05 -0.69
C THR A 6 5.12 0.15 0.28
N GLY A 7 5.89 -0.89 0.51
CA GLY A 7 7.04 -0.87 1.41
C GLY A 7 7.40 -2.25 1.90
N GLN A 8 8.57 -2.36 2.51
CA GLN A 8 9.06 -3.63 3.07
C GLN A 8 8.17 -4.14 4.21
N PRO A 9 8.20 -5.45 4.51
CA PRO A 9 7.54 -5.97 5.71
C PRO A 9 8.04 -5.25 6.97
N GLY A 10 7.12 -4.93 7.88
CA GLY A 10 7.46 -4.22 9.11
C GLY A 10 7.56 -2.70 8.98
N SER A 11 7.30 -2.13 7.81
CA SER A 11 7.36 -0.68 7.60
C SER A 11 6.20 0.07 8.25
N GLY A 12 5.09 -0.60 8.60
CA GLY A 12 3.93 0.01 9.24
C GLY A 12 2.73 0.19 8.33
N LYS A 13 2.72 -0.42 7.14
CA LYS A 13 1.64 -0.29 6.16
C LYS A 13 0.26 -0.68 6.71
N THR A 14 0.17 -1.87 7.29
CA THR A 14 -1.10 -2.39 7.81
C THR A 14 -1.59 -1.55 8.98
N THR A 15 -0.71 -1.17 9.88
CA THR A 15 -1.04 -0.29 11.00
C THR A 15 -1.56 1.06 10.52
N LEU A 16 -0.90 1.66 9.54
CA LEU A 16 -1.32 2.93 8.95
C LEU A 16 -2.68 2.79 8.26
N ALA A 17 -2.87 1.72 7.48
CA ALA A 17 -4.14 1.48 6.79
C ALA A 17 -5.32 1.38 7.77
N LYS A 18 -5.16 0.60 8.84
CA LYS A 18 -6.20 0.46 9.87
C LYS A 18 -6.51 1.77 10.58
N ALA A 19 -5.49 2.57 10.86
CA ALA A 19 -5.66 3.86 11.50
C ALA A 19 -6.38 4.87 10.60
N ILE A 20 -6.09 4.88 9.30
CA ILE A 20 -6.78 5.73 8.34
C ILE A 20 -8.27 5.39 8.30
N ILE A 21 -8.61 4.12 8.22
CA ILE A 21 -10.01 3.67 8.20
C ILE A 21 -10.73 4.10 9.47
N LYS A 22 -10.10 3.93 10.62
CA LYS A 22 -10.66 4.31 11.92
C LYS A 22 -10.89 5.81 12.03
N GLU A 23 -9.93 6.62 11.61
CA GLU A 23 -10.03 8.08 11.68
C GLU A 23 -11.02 8.62 10.67
N ARG A 24 -11.07 8.03 9.49
CA ARG A 24 -11.92 8.48 8.38
C ARG A 24 -13.15 7.57 8.20
N PHE A 25 -13.75 7.16 9.30
CA PHE A 25 -14.87 6.22 9.35
C PHE A 25 -16.12 6.66 8.57
N PHE A 26 -16.23 7.94 8.27
CA PHE A 26 -17.34 8.47 7.47
C PHE A 26 -17.27 8.13 5.98
N ARG A 27 -16.12 7.60 5.51
CA ARG A 27 -15.95 7.07 4.16
C ARG A 27 -16.27 5.58 4.13
N ASP A 28 -16.66 5.09 2.97
CA ASP A 28 -16.99 3.67 2.77
C ASP A 28 -15.73 2.92 2.34
N TRP A 29 -14.92 2.52 3.30
CA TRP A 29 -13.61 1.92 3.09
C TRP A 29 -13.66 0.42 2.84
N PHE A 30 -12.75 -0.05 2.00
CA PHE A 30 -12.38 -1.46 1.91
C PHE A 30 -10.87 -1.59 2.02
N HIS A 31 -10.41 -2.45 2.93
CA HIS A 31 -8.98 -2.70 3.14
C HIS A 31 -8.57 -4.01 2.45
N ILE A 32 -7.60 -3.92 1.55
CA ILE A 32 -6.98 -5.07 0.90
C ILE A 32 -5.58 -5.24 1.49
N ASP A 33 -5.38 -6.32 2.26
CA ASP A 33 -4.07 -6.64 2.82
C ASP A 33 -3.44 -7.78 2.01
N GLY A 34 -2.12 -7.69 1.76
CA GLY A 34 -1.41 -8.67 0.95
C GLY A 34 -1.49 -10.09 1.49
N ASP A 35 -1.47 -10.25 2.82
CA ASP A 35 -1.57 -11.57 3.44
C ASP A 35 -2.95 -12.19 3.22
N ASP A 36 -4.01 -11.38 3.25
CA ASP A 36 -5.36 -11.84 2.99
C ASP A 36 -5.52 -12.33 1.54
N ILE A 37 -4.91 -11.63 0.59
CA ILE A 37 -4.94 -12.03 -0.83
C ILE A 37 -4.21 -13.37 -1.01
N ARG A 38 -3.08 -13.55 -0.35
CA ARG A 38 -2.35 -14.82 -0.42
C ARG A 38 -3.16 -15.97 0.15
N GLU A 39 -3.84 -15.75 1.25
CA GLU A 39 -4.71 -16.75 1.88
C GLU A 39 -5.90 -17.08 0.99
N LEU A 40 -6.58 -16.07 0.47
CA LEU A 40 -7.76 -16.22 -0.36
C LEU A 40 -7.50 -17.02 -1.63
N PHE A 41 -6.35 -16.80 -2.26
CA PHE A 41 -5.97 -17.46 -3.52
C PHE A 41 -4.96 -18.59 -3.33
N ASP A 42 -4.67 -18.98 -2.08
CA ASP A 42 -3.71 -20.03 -1.73
C ASP A 42 -2.36 -19.84 -2.44
N ASN A 43 -1.87 -18.62 -2.48
CA ASN A 43 -0.61 -18.28 -3.11
C ASN A 43 0.54 -18.34 -2.10
N LYS A 44 1.33 -19.40 -2.15
CA LYS A 44 2.52 -19.60 -1.30
C LYS A 44 3.82 -19.42 -2.09
N ASP A 45 3.72 -18.91 -3.31
CA ASP A 45 4.85 -18.67 -4.18
C ASP A 45 5.46 -17.30 -3.90
N TYR A 46 6.66 -17.27 -3.33
CA TYR A 46 7.40 -16.06 -3.01
C TYR A 46 8.47 -15.72 -4.04
N SER A 47 8.48 -16.43 -5.19
CA SER A 47 9.26 -16.02 -6.35
C SER A 47 8.75 -14.72 -6.91
N LYS A 48 9.52 -14.09 -7.81
CA LYS A 48 9.10 -12.87 -8.49
C LYS A 48 7.72 -13.06 -9.16
N GLU A 49 7.53 -14.17 -9.82
CA GLU A 49 6.27 -14.50 -10.52
C GLU A 49 5.09 -14.59 -9.56
N GLY A 50 5.26 -15.27 -8.44
CA GLY A 50 4.22 -15.40 -7.42
C GLY A 50 3.91 -14.09 -6.73
N ARG A 51 4.91 -13.25 -6.50
CA ARG A 51 4.71 -11.90 -5.95
C ARG A 51 3.96 -11.00 -6.92
N MET A 52 4.33 -11.02 -8.19
CA MET A 52 3.64 -10.25 -9.23
C MET A 52 2.19 -10.68 -9.38
N LYS A 53 1.92 -11.97 -9.29
CA LYS A 53 0.55 -12.50 -9.33
C LYS A 53 -0.29 -11.99 -8.15
N ASN A 54 0.28 -12.00 -6.95
CA ASN A 54 -0.40 -11.49 -5.76
C ASN A 54 -0.75 -10.01 -5.90
N VAL A 55 0.20 -9.22 -6.38
CA VAL A 55 -0.02 -7.78 -6.63
C VAL A 55 -1.10 -7.56 -7.69
N LEU A 56 -1.05 -8.32 -8.79
CA LEU A 56 -2.05 -8.18 -9.85
C LEU A 56 -3.46 -8.47 -9.33
N LEU A 57 -3.64 -9.51 -8.52
CA LEU A 57 -4.94 -9.83 -7.93
C LEU A 57 -5.43 -8.69 -7.03
N ALA A 58 -4.54 -8.12 -6.22
CA ALA A 58 -4.88 -6.96 -5.39
C ALA A 58 -5.27 -5.74 -6.23
N GLN A 59 -4.57 -5.50 -7.33
CA GLN A 59 -4.89 -4.40 -8.26
C GLN A 59 -6.27 -4.59 -8.88
N GLN A 60 -6.57 -5.79 -9.36
CA GLN A 60 -7.86 -6.10 -9.97
C GLN A 60 -9.00 -5.94 -8.96
N LEU A 61 -8.81 -6.40 -7.74
CA LEU A 61 -9.80 -6.26 -6.68
C LEU A 61 -10.00 -4.79 -6.28
N ALA A 62 -8.92 -4.02 -6.15
CA ALA A 62 -8.99 -2.60 -5.85
C ALA A 62 -9.77 -1.84 -6.92
N GLN A 63 -9.50 -2.12 -8.19
CA GLN A 63 -10.19 -1.49 -9.30
C GLN A 63 -11.69 -1.83 -9.28
N TYR A 64 -12.04 -3.08 -9.02
CA TYR A 64 -13.43 -3.51 -8.93
C TYR A 64 -14.17 -2.77 -7.80
N LEU A 65 -13.60 -2.75 -6.61
CA LEU A 65 -14.21 -2.08 -5.46
C LEU A 65 -14.34 -0.58 -5.68
N HIS A 66 -13.33 0.04 -6.28
CA HIS A 66 -13.41 1.46 -6.64
C HIS A 66 -14.58 1.71 -7.61
N SER A 67 -14.82 0.80 -8.54
CA SER A 67 -15.96 0.92 -9.48
C SER A 67 -17.32 0.81 -8.78
N LYS A 68 -17.34 0.31 -7.55
CA LYS A 68 -18.53 0.21 -6.70
C LYS A 68 -18.60 1.33 -5.67
N ASP A 69 -17.94 2.45 -5.94
CA ASP A 69 -17.92 3.66 -5.10
C ASP A 69 -17.31 3.46 -3.71
N LYS A 70 -16.42 2.45 -3.57
CA LYS A 70 -15.68 2.27 -2.33
C LYS A 70 -14.39 3.11 -2.35
N ASP A 71 -14.00 3.60 -1.18
CA ASP A 71 -12.64 4.04 -0.96
C ASP A 71 -11.81 2.81 -0.61
N VAL A 72 -10.71 2.60 -1.31
CA VAL A 72 -9.90 1.39 -1.16
C VAL A 72 -8.53 1.75 -0.61
N ILE A 73 -8.10 1.02 0.40
CA ILE A 73 -6.73 1.13 0.90
C ILE A 73 -6.07 -0.24 0.78
N VAL A 74 -4.91 -0.27 0.13
CA VAL A 74 -4.17 -1.50 -0.14
C VAL A 74 -2.86 -1.46 0.63
N SER A 75 -2.57 -2.51 1.38
CA SER A 75 -1.33 -2.64 2.13
C SER A 75 -0.64 -3.95 1.76
N LEU A 76 0.36 -3.87 0.90
CA LEU A 76 1.20 -5.00 0.57
C LEU A 76 2.57 -4.50 0.10
N VAL A 77 3.54 -5.41 0.06
CA VAL A 77 4.92 -5.04 -0.29
C VAL A 77 4.98 -4.42 -1.69
N SER A 78 4.38 -5.07 -2.68
CA SER A 78 4.33 -4.57 -4.06
C SER A 78 5.72 -4.11 -4.56
N PRO A 79 6.69 -5.04 -4.69
CA PRO A 79 8.10 -4.64 -4.79
C PRO A 79 8.54 -4.13 -6.15
N TYR A 80 7.77 -4.36 -7.22
CA TYR A 80 8.23 -4.06 -8.58
C TYR A 80 7.62 -2.75 -9.09
N LYS A 81 8.51 -1.78 -9.35
CA LYS A 81 8.15 -0.44 -9.79
C LYS A 81 7.35 -0.45 -11.08
N GLU A 82 7.75 -1.25 -12.06
CA GLU A 82 7.06 -1.33 -13.35
C GLU A 82 5.58 -1.69 -13.17
N GLN A 83 5.30 -2.66 -12.31
CA GLN A 83 3.94 -3.10 -12.04
C GLN A 83 3.10 -2.01 -11.34
N ARG A 84 3.70 -1.30 -10.38
CA ARG A 84 3.03 -0.18 -9.72
C ARG A 84 2.76 0.97 -10.69
N GLU A 85 3.77 1.34 -11.49
CA GLU A 85 3.64 2.45 -12.44
C GLU A 85 2.58 2.15 -13.51
N ALA A 86 2.51 0.92 -14.02
CA ALA A 86 1.49 0.54 -14.98
C ALA A 86 0.07 0.70 -14.41
N PHE A 87 -0.11 0.36 -13.15
CA PHE A 87 -1.40 0.51 -12.48
C PHE A 87 -1.73 1.98 -12.21
N LYS A 88 -0.76 2.78 -11.83
CA LYS A 88 -0.93 4.23 -11.65
C LYS A 88 -1.33 4.90 -12.95
N GLU A 89 -0.70 4.54 -14.07
CA GLU A 89 -1.07 5.06 -15.38
C GLU A 89 -2.51 4.70 -15.73
N LYS A 90 -2.90 3.47 -15.48
CA LYS A 90 -4.27 2.98 -15.75
C LYS A 90 -5.31 3.72 -14.91
N MET A 91 -5.04 3.98 -13.64
CA MET A 91 -6.00 4.57 -12.71
C MET A 91 -5.99 6.10 -12.71
N GLY A 92 -4.90 6.72 -13.15
CA GLY A 92 -4.79 8.18 -13.23
C GLY A 92 -4.97 8.86 -11.88
N ASP A 93 -5.88 9.83 -11.83
CA ASP A 93 -6.14 10.63 -10.61
C ASP A 93 -6.91 9.85 -9.52
N MET A 94 -7.31 8.62 -9.80
CA MET A 94 -8.08 7.79 -8.87
C MET A 94 -7.20 7.00 -7.90
N ILE A 95 -5.89 7.06 -8.05
CA ILE A 95 -4.94 6.35 -7.19
C ILE A 95 -3.90 7.29 -6.59
N LYS A 96 -3.54 7.03 -5.34
CA LYS A 96 -2.42 7.68 -4.67
C LYS A 96 -1.47 6.60 -4.15
N GLU A 97 -0.26 6.59 -4.68
CA GLU A 97 0.79 5.70 -4.20
C GLU A 97 1.43 6.30 -2.93
N VAL A 98 1.60 5.47 -1.92
CA VAL A 98 2.19 5.86 -0.63
C VAL A 98 3.35 4.93 -0.32
N TYR A 99 4.55 5.48 -0.26
CA TYR A 99 5.73 4.71 0.14
C TYR A 99 5.89 4.80 1.65
N VAL A 100 5.73 3.66 2.33
CA VAL A 100 5.85 3.55 3.79
C VAL A 100 7.17 2.86 4.12
N HIS A 101 8.02 3.52 4.87
CA HIS A 101 9.35 3.00 5.17
C HIS A 101 9.79 3.35 6.59
N THR A 102 10.78 2.61 7.09
CA THR A 102 11.37 2.83 8.41
C THR A 102 12.83 2.41 8.39
N SER A 103 13.66 3.10 9.18
CA SER A 103 15.02 2.64 9.49
C SER A 103 15.08 1.85 10.81
N GLU A 104 13.96 1.78 11.55
CA GLU A 104 13.88 1.06 12.81
C GLU A 104 13.91 -0.45 12.60
N VAL A 105 14.57 -1.17 13.52
CA VAL A 105 14.56 -2.64 13.53
C VAL A 105 13.26 -3.09 14.19
N ARG A 106 12.39 -3.77 13.46
CA ARG A 106 11.05 -4.17 13.93
C ARG A 106 10.84 -5.68 13.94
N GLY A 107 11.90 -6.47 13.74
CA GLY A 107 11.84 -7.92 13.81
C GLY A 107 11.32 -8.61 12.56
N ARG A 108 11.13 -7.88 11.47
CA ARG A 108 10.63 -8.43 10.20
C ARG A 108 11.68 -8.42 9.09
N GLU A 109 12.96 -8.11 9.40
CA GLU A 109 14.03 -7.94 8.43
C GLU A 109 14.35 -9.23 7.67
N ASN A 110 14.11 -10.40 8.28
CA ASN A 110 14.29 -11.69 7.62
C ASN A 110 13.30 -11.91 6.45
N PHE A 111 12.23 -11.13 6.41
CA PHE A 111 11.21 -11.22 5.37
C PHE A 111 11.38 -10.14 4.31
N PHE A 112 12.43 -9.33 4.38
CA PHE A 112 12.67 -8.27 3.42
C PHE A 112 12.83 -8.84 2.01
N VAL A 113 12.25 -8.12 1.06
CA VAL A 113 12.39 -8.45 -0.36
C VAL A 113 13.65 -7.76 -0.88
N GLU A 114 14.65 -8.53 -1.27
CA GLU A 114 15.96 -8.01 -1.67
C GLU A 114 15.89 -7.14 -2.93
N ASP A 115 15.00 -7.48 -3.86
CA ASP A 115 14.82 -6.77 -5.13
C ASP A 115 13.68 -5.73 -5.06
N TYR A 116 13.35 -5.26 -3.86
CA TYR A 116 12.34 -4.20 -3.71
C TYR A 116 12.81 -2.90 -4.37
N GLU A 117 11.96 -2.36 -5.23
CA GLU A 117 12.22 -1.12 -5.96
C GLU A 117 11.33 0.00 -5.39
N GLN A 118 11.94 0.98 -4.72
CA GLN A 118 11.17 2.07 -4.12
C GLN A 118 10.59 2.98 -5.20
N PRO A 119 9.48 3.69 -4.90
CA PRO A 119 8.92 4.68 -5.82
C PRO A 119 9.90 5.82 -6.08
N THR A 120 9.81 6.40 -7.27
CA THR A 120 10.65 7.53 -7.67
C THR A 120 9.84 8.73 -8.17
N GLU A 121 8.59 8.53 -8.55
CA GLU A 121 7.75 9.56 -9.14
C GLU A 121 6.32 9.50 -8.61
N ASN A 122 5.73 10.66 -8.41
CA ASN A 122 4.32 10.82 -8.08
C ASN A 122 3.85 9.88 -6.97
N TYR A 123 4.41 10.06 -5.79
CA TYR A 123 4.07 9.29 -4.60
C TYR A 123 4.16 10.14 -3.34
N ALA A 124 3.45 9.73 -2.30
CA ALA A 124 3.62 10.31 -0.96
C ALA A 124 4.65 9.51 -0.18
N ASP A 125 5.55 10.18 0.49
CA ASP A 125 6.61 9.56 1.29
C ASP A 125 6.23 9.59 2.76
N ILE A 126 6.11 8.43 3.39
CA ILE A 126 5.81 8.28 4.81
C ILE A 126 6.91 7.49 5.49
N CYS A 127 7.75 8.18 6.24
CA CYS A 127 8.70 7.54 7.15
C CYS A 127 8.02 7.35 8.50
N THR A 128 8.03 6.12 9.01
CA THR A 128 7.38 5.81 10.29
C THR A 128 8.33 5.81 11.48
N ASP A 129 9.54 6.33 11.29
CA ASP A 129 10.54 6.44 12.36
C ASP A 129 10.12 7.48 13.39
N ASN A 130 9.87 7.04 14.63
CA ASN A 130 9.53 7.93 15.76
C ASN A 130 8.39 8.90 15.49
N ILE A 131 7.52 8.58 14.55
CA ILE A 131 6.39 9.43 14.17
C ILE A 131 5.09 8.80 14.69
N LEU A 132 4.21 9.63 15.22
CA LEU A 132 2.87 9.21 15.61
C LEU A 132 2.05 8.92 14.37
N VAL A 133 1.18 7.92 14.46
CA VAL A 133 0.30 7.53 13.35
C VAL A 133 -0.55 8.71 12.87
N ASP A 134 -1.04 9.54 13.79
CA ASP A 134 -1.82 10.72 13.45
C ASP A 134 -1.06 11.71 12.57
N GLU A 135 0.25 11.86 12.78
CA GLU A 135 1.09 12.71 11.94
C GLU A 135 1.20 12.14 10.52
N CYS A 136 1.31 10.82 10.39
CA CYS A 136 1.32 10.14 9.09
C CYS A 136 0.01 10.39 8.33
N ILE A 137 -1.11 10.28 9.01
CA ILE A 137 -2.45 10.50 8.43
C ILE A 137 -2.59 11.95 7.99
N ASN A 138 -2.20 12.89 8.82
CA ASN A 138 -2.24 14.31 8.49
C ASN A 138 -1.41 14.63 7.25
N LYS A 139 -0.24 14.04 7.12
CA LYS A 139 0.61 14.22 5.95
C LYS A 139 -0.06 13.75 4.66
N LEU A 140 -0.86 12.69 4.73
CA LEU A 140 -1.54 12.14 3.57
C LEU A 140 -2.78 12.93 3.15
N PHE A 141 -3.49 13.50 4.11
CA PHE A 141 -4.81 14.12 3.88
C PHE A 141 -4.83 15.63 4.05
N SER A 142 -3.74 16.24 4.50
CA SER A 142 -3.66 17.70 4.57
C SER A 142 -3.57 18.28 3.16
N PRO A 143 -4.25 19.42 2.89
CA PRO A 143 -4.04 20.14 1.64
C PRO A 143 -2.57 20.49 1.50
N SER A 144 -1.98 20.23 0.34
CA SER A 144 -0.62 20.68 0.11
C SER A 144 -0.59 22.20 0.11
N LEU A 145 0.20 22.75 0.99
CA LEU A 145 0.50 24.18 0.97
C LEU A 145 1.38 24.44 -0.24
N LYS A 146 0.83 25.07 -1.23
CA LYS A 146 1.59 25.50 -2.39
C LYS A 146 2.22 26.86 -2.10
#